data_94087c94dc4549a93498fecd7de98c66
#
_entry.id   94087c94dc4549a93498fecd7de98c66
#
_cell.length_a   1.000
_cell.length_b   1.000
_cell.length_c   1.000
_cell.angle_alpha   90.00
_cell.angle_beta   90.00
_cell.angle_gamma   90.00
#
_symmetry.space_group_name_H-M   'P 1'
#
loop_
_entity.id
_entity.type
_entity.pdbx_description
1 polymer ?
#
loop_
_entity_poly.entity_id
_entity_poly.type
_entity_poly.pdbx_seq_one_letter_code
_entity_poly.pdbx_strand_id
1 'polypeptide(L)'
;MTDAPHTVPAAPEQPSGRPAAGTPADPAAVAAAPLDLRADLTALTRALCDLPSVSGDETALADAIEATLSAFGHLEVLRDGDAVVARTRLGRSSRVVVAGHIDTVPVADNLPTRLVGEGEHAELWGRGTVDMKGGVAVQLALAAALTEPTRDVTWVFYDHEEVEASLNGLGRIAREHPEWLEADFAVLCEPTAGGLEGGCNGTLRAEVTLTGVAAHSARAWAGVNAIHAAAEVLRRLAAYEPGSVDVDGLVYRESLNAVLVSGGTATNVIPDRCVVTVNYRFAPSRSVDEAFAHVRGLLDGYDVVLTDAAAGARPGLDDPTAAAFADAVLAVTGGAPAPKYGWTDVARFSSLGIPAVNFGPGDPMLAHKDDERLPVWQLRSCYDALRSWLTA
;
A
#
# COMPACT_ATOMS: atom_id res chain seq x y z
N MET A 1 57.16 -41.96 -2.16
CA MET A 1 55.73 -41.69 -1.91
C MET A 1 55.33 -40.59 -2.85
N THR A 2 54.65 -40.96 -3.90
CA THR A 2 54.33 -40.14 -5.06
C THR A 2 52.91 -39.53 -4.86
N ASP A 3 52.86 -38.20 -4.78
CA ASP A 3 51.61 -37.44 -4.75
C ASP A 3 50.88 -37.56 -6.10
N ALA A 4 49.62 -38.01 -6.08
CA ALA A 4 48.70 -38.01 -7.23
C ALA A 4 47.94 -36.72 -7.26
N PRO A 5 47.68 -36.11 -8.44
CA PRO A 5 46.94 -34.85 -8.52
C PRO A 5 45.42 -35.10 -8.38
N HIS A 6 44.78 -34.29 -7.50
CA HIS A 6 43.33 -34.22 -7.37
C HIS A 6 42.72 -33.60 -8.62
N THR A 7 41.97 -34.39 -9.38
CA THR A 7 41.10 -33.92 -10.47
C THR A 7 39.78 -33.43 -9.89
N VAL A 8 39.46 -32.14 -10.12
CA VAL A 8 38.16 -31.52 -9.84
C VAL A 8 37.18 -31.94 -10.96
N PRO A 9 35.98 -32.48 -10.66
CA PRO A 9 35.02 -32.80 -11.69
C PRO A 9 34.44 -31.52 -12.33
N ALA A 10 34.31 -31.58 -13.67
CA ALA A 10 33.71 -30.51 -14.46
C ALA A 10 32.20 -30.38 -14.14
N ALA A 11 31.70 -29.14 -14.07
CA ALA A 11 30.29 -28.86 -13.94
C ALA A 11 29.51 -29.29 -15.19
N PRO A 12 28.26 -29.76 -15.07
CA PRO A 12 27.45 -30.15 -16.20
C PRO A 12 27.06 -28.93 -17.07
N GLU A 13 27.24 -29.09 -18.39
CA GLU A 13 26.78 -28.13 -19.39
C GLU A 13 25.26 -28.02 -19.37
N GLN A 14 24.77 -26.76 -19.26
CA GLN A 14 23.34 -26.45 -19.43
C GLN A 14 22.97 -26.49 -20.92
N PRO A 15 21.82 -27.07 -21.30
CA PRO A 15 21.39 -27.08 -22.69
C PRO A 15 20.94 -25.67 -23.12
N SER A 16 21.59 -25.12 -24.13
CA SER A 16 21.22 -23.89 -24.83
C SER A 16 20.02 -24.16 -25.75
N GLY A 17 18.83 -24.02 -25.22
CA GLY A 17 17.59 -24.05 -25.99
C GLY A 17 16.72 -22.84 -25.61
N ARG A 18 16.97 -21.68 -26.25
CA ARG A 18 16.09 -20.54 -26.19
C ARG A 18 14.88 -20.83 -27.10
N PRO A 19 13.64 -20.91 -26.57
CA PRO A 19 12.47 -20.98 -27.44
C PRO A 19 12.33 -19.65 -28.20
N ALA A 20 11.99 -19.75 -29.49
CA ALA A 20 11.75 -18.62 -30.37
C ALA A 20 10.65 -17.75 -29.76
N ALA A 21 10.91 -16.43 -29.70
CA ALA A 21 9.91 -15.45 -29.30
C ALA A 21 8.70 -15.53 -30.23
N GLY A 22 7.57 -15.99 -29.71
CA GLY A 22 6.28 -15.85 -30.36
C GLY A 22 6.00 -14.37 -30.56
N THR A 23 5.50 -14.01 -31.71
CA THR A 23 4.98 -12.66 -32.04
C THR A 23 4.02 -12.24 -30.93
N PRO A 24 4.16 -11.04 -30.33
CA PRO A 24 3.16 -10.57 -29.39
C PRO A 24 1.82 -10.46 -30.11
N ALA A 25 0.80 -11.11 -29.56
CA ALA A 25 -0.57 -10.90 -29.99
C ALA A 25 -0.91 -9.42 -29.76
N ASP A 26 -1.46 -8.80 -30.80
CA ASP A 26 -2.02 -7.46 -30.74
C ASP A 26 -3.02 -7.41 -29.56
N PRO A 27 -2.86 -6.56 -28.56
CA PRO A 27 -3.86 -6.39 -27.53
C PRO A 27 -4.98 -5.52 -28.12
N ALA A 28 -5.81 -6.08 -28.99
CA ALA A 28 -7.11 -5.53 -29.25
C ALA A 28 -7.82 -5.47 -27.90
N ALA A 29 -8.05 -4.26 -27.38
CA ALA A 29 -8.70 -3.99 -26.10
C ALA A 29 -10.04 -4.74 -26.10
N VAL A 30 -10.05 -5.90 -25.47
CA VAL A 30 -11.29 -6.56 -25.07
C VAL A 30 -11.81 -5.68 -23.95
N ALA A 31 -12.80 -4.85 -24.25
CA ALA A 31 -13.48 -4.07 -23.23
C ALA A 31 -13.85 -5.02 -22.09
N ALA A 32 -13.35 -4.76 -20.89
CA ALA A 32 -13.61 -5.60 -19.74
C ALA A 32 -15.13 -5.69 -19.54
N ALA A 33 -15.64 -6.90 -19.32
CA ALA A 33 -17.08 -7.09 -19.10
C ALA A 33 -17.51 -6.31 -17.85
N PRO A 34 -18.71 -5.69 -17.85
CA PRO A 34 -19.22 -4.99 -16.68
C PRO A 34 -19.24 -5.92 -15.45
N LEU A 35 -18.87 -5.37 -14.29
CA LEU A 35 -18.89 -6.07 -13.02
C LEU A 35 -20.33 -6.29 -12.53
N ASP A 36 -20.65 -7.47 -12.00
CA ASP A 36 -21.94 -7.70 -11.36
C ASP A 36 -21.92 -7.24 -9.89
N LEU A 37 -22.32 -6.00 -9.64
CA LEU A 37 -22.36 -5.42 -8.28
C LEU A 37 -23.50 -5.97 -7.41
N ARG A 38 -24.36 -6.84 -7.95
CA ARG A 38 -25.43 -7.54 -7.22
C ARG A 38 -25.03 -8.98 -6.85
N ALA A 39 -23.90 -9.45 -7.36
CA ALA A 39 -23.31 -10.72 -6.95
C ALA A 39 -23.01 -10.70 -5.44
N ASP A 40 -22.78 -11.87 -4.85
CA ASP A 40 -22.26 -11.91 -3.49
C ASP A 40 -20.86 -11.28 -3.46
N LEU A 41 -20.48 -10.74 -2.28
CA LEU A 41 -19.23 -9.99 -2.13
C LEU A 41 -17.99 -10.83 -2.47
N THR A 42 -18.03 -12.15 -2.24
CA THR A 42 -16.93 -13.05 -2.59
C THR A 42 -16.77 -13.17 -4.08
N ALA A 43 -17.87 -13.34 -4.80
CA ALA A 43 -17.84 -13.42 -6.26
C ALA A 43 -17.39 -12.10 -6.90
N LEU A 44 -17.85 -10.96 -6.36
CA LEU A 44 -17.39 -9.64 -6.79
C LEU A 44 -15.89 -9.44 -6.52
N THR A 45 -15.41 -9.77 -5.31
CA THR A 45 -13.97 -9.68 -4.97
C THR A 45 -13.13 -10.55 -5.91
N ARG A 46 -13.57 -11.77 -6.21
CA ARG A 46 -12.91 -12.64 -7.19
C ARG A 46 -12.82 -12.00 -8.57
N ALA A 47 -13.93 -11.45 -9.06
CA ALA A 47 -13.96 -10.80 -10.37
C ALA A 47 -12.98 -9.62 -10.44
N LEU A 48 -12.87 -8.83 -9.37
CA LEU A 48 -11.91 -7.72 -9.28
C LEU A 48 -10.47 -8.21 -9.23
N CYS A 49 -10.16 -9.24 -8.44
CA CYS A 49 -8.81 -9.76 -8.31
C CYS A 49 -8.36 -10.51 -9.56
N ASP A 50 -9.27 -11.29 -10.17
CA ASP A 50 -8.98 -12.08 -11.38
C ASP A 50 -8.86 -11.21 -12.65
N LEU A 51 -9.16 -9.92 -12.56
CA LEU A 51 -8.75 -8.90 -13.51
C LEU A 51 -7.47 -8.22 -12.98
N PRO A 52 -6.27 -8.66 -13.44
CA PRO A 52 -5.01 -8.13 -12.92
C PRO A 52 -4.89 -6.63 -13.19
N SER A 53 -4.37 -5.90 -12.19
CA SER A 53 -4.08 -4.47 -12.25
C SER A 53 -2.84 -4.17 -11.40
N VAL A 54 -1.71 -4.74 -11.79
CA VAL A 54 -0.42 -4.36 -11.20
C VAL A 54 -0.19 -2.88 -11.51
N SER A 55 0.38 -2.12 -10.54
CA SER A 55 0.58 -0.67 -10.70
C SER A 55 1.15 -0.31 -12.08
N GLY A 56 0.42 0.52 -12.82
CA GLY A 56 0.68 0.88 -14.22
C GLY A 56 -0.15 0.11 -15.25
N ASP A 57 -0.92 -0.91 -14.86
CA ASP A 57 -1.77 -1.72 -15.74
C ASP A 57 -3.24 -1.73 -15.26
N GLU A 58 -3.73 -0.63 -14.65
CA GLU A 58 -5.06 -0.53 -14.03
C GLU A 58 -6.19 -0.25 -15.02
N THR A 59 -5.87 0.20 -16.23
CA THR A 59 -6.86 0.73 -17.20
C THR A 59 -8.04 -0.20 -17.42
N ALA A 60 -7.81 -1.50 -17.59
CA ALA A 60 -8.90 -2.45 -17.83
C ALA A 60 -9.88 -2.57 -16.64
N LEU A 61 -9.36 -2.51 -15.40
CA LEU A 61 -10.17 -2.54 -14.19
C LEU A 61 -10.91 -1.22 -14.00
N ALA A 62 -10.24 -0.10 -14.23
CA ALA A 62 -10.82 1.23 -14.17
C ALA A 62 -11.97 1.40 -15.18
N ASP A 63 -11.80 0.92 -16.41
CA ASP A 63 -12.84 0.91 -17.44
C ASP A 63 -14.04 0.08 -17.02
N ALA A 64 -13.83 -1.10 -16.44
CA ALA A 64 -14.89 -1.95 -15.92
C ALA A 64 -15.68 -1.28 -14.79
N ILE A 65 -14.99 -0.61 -13.86
CA ILE A 65 -15.59 0.14 -12.75
C ILE A 65 -16.41 1.32 -13.29
N GLU A 66 -15.83 2.15 -14.16
CA GLU A 66 -16.52 3.30 -14.76
C GLU A 66 -17.78 2.87 -15.52
N ALA A 67 -17.66 1.89 -16.43
CA ALA A 67 -18.78 1.40 -17.22
C ALA A 67 -19.91 0.84 -16.33
N THR A 68 -19.53 0.13 -15.25
CA THR A 68 -20.49 -0.46 -14.32
C THR A 68 -21.20 0.61 -13.51
N LEU A 69 -20.48 1.56 -12.91
CA LEU A 69 -21.06 2.62 -12.07
C LEU A 69 -21.90 3.61 -12.88
N SER A 70 -21.54 3.88 -14.14
CA SER A 70 -22.28 4.74 -15.04
C SER A 70 -23.69 4.23 -15.38
N ALA A 71 -23.96 2.94 -15.13
CA ALA A 71 -25.30 2.36 -15.31
C ALA A 71 -26.28 2.72 -14.18
N PHE A 72 -25.79 3.29 -13.06
CA PHE A 72 -26.61 3.67 -11.91
C PHE A 72 -26.99 5.15 -11.95
N GLY A 73 -28.24 5.48 -12.24
CA GLY A 73 -28.72 6.85 -12.42
C GLY A 73 -28.67 7.75 -11.17
N HIS A 74 -28.38 7.21 -9.98
CA HIS A 74 -28.19 7.97 -8.75
C HIS A 74 -26.72 8.41 -8.51
N LEU A 75 -25.81 7.98 -9.38
CA LEU A 75 -24.40 8.32 -9.31
C LEU A 75 -23.99 9.25 -10.44
N GLU A 76 -23.23 10.28 -10.11
CA GLU A 76 -22.42 11.02 -11.08
C GLU A 76 -21.05 10.35 -11.13
N VAL A 77 -20.63 9.90 -12.30
CA VAL A 77 -19.35 9.23 -12.50
C VAL A 77 -18.38 10.16 -13.21
N LEU A 78 -17.18 10.28 -12.66
CA LEU A 78 -16.09 11.13 -13.13
C LEU A 78 -14.85 10.26 -13.31
N ARG A 79 -13.94 10.64 -14.21
CA ARG A 79 -12.71 9.89 -14.50
C ARG A 79 -11.53 10.85 -14.65
N ASP A 80 -10.39 10.48 -14.08
CA ASP A 80 -9.09 11.12 -14.33
C ASP A 80 -7.99 10.05 -14.39
N GLY A 81 -7.43 9.83 -15.57
CA GLY A 81 -6.53 8.70 -15.81
C GLY A 81 -7.24 7.37 -15.53
N ASP A 82 -6.67 6.58 -14.63
CA ASP A 82 -7.27 5.32 -14.15
C ASP A 82 -7.97 5.46 -12.80
N ALA A 83 -8.10 6.68 -12.29
CA ALA A 83 -8.93 6.96 -11.13
C ALA A 83 -10.40 7.22 -11.54
N VAL A 84 -11.33 6.54 -10.89
CA VAL A 84 -12.78 6.66 -11.08
C VAL A 84 -13.41 7.20 -9.80
N VAL A 85 -14.24 8.23 -9.93
CA VAL A 85 -14.99 8.83 -8.82
C VAL A 85 -16.48 8.75 -9.10
N ALA A 86 -17.25 8.20 -8.16
CA ALA A 86 -18.71 8.16 -8.25
C ALA A 86 -19.33 8.91 -7.07
N ARG A 87 -20.29 9.79 -7.33
CA ARG A 87 -20.83 10.70 -6.32
C ARG A 87 -22.35 10.67 -6.28
N THR A 88 -22.93 10.63 -5.07
CA THR A 88 -24.34 11.00 -4.89
C THR A 88 -24.49 12.53 -4.88
N ARG A 89 -25.65 13.02 -5.31
CA ARG A 89 -26.00 14.45 -5.30
C ARG A 89 -27.41 14.67 -4.71
N LEU A 90 -27.58 14.23 -3.47
CA LEU A 90 -28.86 14.29 -2.77
C LEU A 90 -29.04 15.61 -2.03
N GLY A 91 -28.00 16.43 -1.91
CA GLY A 91 -28.01 17.69 -1.16
C GLY A 91 -28.10 17.47 0.33
N ARG A 92 -27.48 16.44 0.85
CA ARG A 92 -27.38 16.17 2.29
C ARG A 92 -26.52 17.22 2.98
N SER A 93 -26.73 17.40 4.27
CA SER A 93 -25.97 18.37 5.09
C SER A 93 -24.51 17.98 5.32
N SER A 94 -24.15 16.74 5.06
CA SER A 94 -22.79 16.23 5.16
C SER A 94 -22.44 15.34 3.98
N ARG A 95 -21.15 15.29 3.67
CA ARG A 95 -20.58 14.41 2.65
C ARG A 95 -19.43 13.62 3.23
N VAL A 96 -19.30 12.37 2.82
CA VAL A 96 -18.18 11.50 3.18
C VAL A 96 -17.51 10.95 1.92
N VAL A 97 -16.19 10.80 1.98
CA VAL A 97 -15.42 10.05 0.99
C VAL A 97 -15.22 8.62 1.49
N VAL A 98 -15.42 7.64 0.61
CA VAL A 98 -14.99 6.26 0.82
C VAL A 98 -14.04 5.92 -0.31
N ALA A 99 -12.77 5.66 0.00
CA ALA A 99 -11.72 5.53 -0.99
C ALA A 99 -10.99 4.18 -0.89
N GLY A 100 -10.49 3.70 -2.03
CA GLY A 100 -9.65 2.52 -2.13
C GLY A 100 -8.89 2.48 -3.44
N HIS A 101 -7.65 1.97 -3.39
CA HIS A 101 -6.86 1.79 -4.59
C HIS A 101 -7.22 0.51 -5.34
N ILE A 102 -7.02 0.56 -6.65
CA ILE A 102 -7.37 -0.54 -7.56
C ILE A 102 -6.13 -1.28 -8.10
N ASP A 103 -4.95 -0.73 -7.87
CA ASP A 103 -3.70 -1.39 -8.22
C ASP A 103 -3.28 -2.43 -7.18
N THR A 104 -2.29 -3.22 -7.52
CA THR A 104 -1.65 -4.20 -6.65
C THR A 104 -0.15 -4.24 -6.91
N VAL A 105 0.63 -4.72 -5.95
CA VAL A 105 2.00 -5.18 -6.19
C VAL A 105 2.01 -6.35 -7.20
N PRO A 106 3.18 -6.71 -7.79
CA PRO A 106 3.28 -7.79 -8.75
C PRO A 106 2.67 -9.11 -8.30
N VAL A 107 2.08 -9.83 -9.25
CA VAL A 107 1.53 -11.18 -9.03
C VAL A 107 2.67 -12.18 -8.80
N ALA A 108 2.51 -13.08 -7.82
CA ALA A 108 3.48 -14.10 -7.44
C ALA A 108 2.85 -15.51 -7.56
N ASP A 109 2.41 -15.89 -8.78
CA ASP A 109 1.71 -17.14 -9.07
C ASP A 109 0.46 -17.38 -8.19
N ASN A 110 -0.10 -16.32 -7.64
CA ASN A 110 -1.25 -16.33 -6.73
C ASN A 110 -2.55 -15.80 -7.37
N LEU A 111 -2.65 -15.83 -8.69
CA LEU A 111 -3.86 -15.67 -9.49
C LEU A 111 -4.00 -16.81 -10.50
N PRO A 112 -5.22 -17.22 -10.89
CA PRO A 112 -6.51 -16.67 -10.44
C PRO A 112 -6.82 -17.02 -8.98
N THR A 113 -7.74 -16.26 -8.40
CA THR A 113 -8.19 -16.45 -7.01
C THR A 113 -8.79 -17.83 -6.79
N ARG A 114 -8.67 -18.32 -5.57
CA ARG A 114 -9.26 -19.61 -5.17
C ARG A 114 -9.95 -19.48 -3.81
N LEU A 115 -11.16 -20.03 -3.72
CA LEU A 115 -11.87 -20.14 -2.46
C LEU A 115 -11.42 -21.43 -1.74
N VAL A 116 -11.02 -21.32 -0.49
CA VAL A 116 -10.54 -22.42 0.35
C VAL A 116 -11.36 -22.47 1.62
N GLY A 117 -11.80 -23.65 2.05
CA GLY A 117 -12.67 -23.80 3.21
C GLY A 117 -14.15 -23.55 2.88
N GLU A 118 -15.00 -23.65 3.90
CA GLU A 118 -16.45 -23.47 3.80
C GLU A 118 -16.99 -22.69 5.01
N GLY A 119 -18.14 -22.04 4.83
CA GLY A 119 -18.85 -21.30 5.89
C GLY A 119 -17.97 -20.19 6.50
N GLU A 120 -17.90 -20.13 7.82
CA GLU A 120 -17.12 -19.11 8.55
C GLU A 120 -15.60 -19.28 8.41
N HIS A 121 -15.14 -20.44 7.94
CA HIS A 121 -13.72 -20.73 7.69
C HIS A 121 -13.34 -20.56 6.23
N ALA A 122 -14.24 -20.05 5.40
CA ALA A 122 -13.94 -19.79 4.00
C ALA A 122 -12.97 -18.61 3.87
N GLU A 123 -11.90 -18.82 3.10
CA GLU A 123 -10.90 -17.79 2.76
C GLU A 123 -10.78 -17.66 1.24
N LEU A 124 -10.71 -16.46 0.77
CA LEU A 124 -10.41 -16.16 -0.63
C LEU A 124 -8.91 -15.86 -0.76
N TRP A 125 -8.19 -16.73 -1.47
CA TRP A 125 -6.76 -16.64 -1.69
C TRP A 125 -6.47 -15.99 -3.04
N GLY A 126 -5.55 -15.04 -3.07
CA GLY A 126 -5.10 -14.40 -4.30
C GLY A 126 -4.59 -12.97 -4.10
N ARG A 127 -3.77 -12.48 -5.03
CA ARG A 127 -3.24 -11.11 -5.05
C ARG A 127 -4.38 -10.09 -5.07
N GLY A 128 -4.28 -9.07 -4.20
CA GLY A 128 -5.26 -8.00 -4.07
C GLY A 128 -6.50 -8.36 -3.25
N THR A 129 -6.64 -9.61 -2.76
CA THR A 129 -7.78 -9.97 -1.92
C THR A 129 -7.80 -9.21 -0.61
N VAL A 130 -6.62 -8.95 -0.02
CA VAL A 130 -6.41 -8.16 1.19
C VAL A 130 -6.11 -6.72 0.84
N ASP A 131 -5.19 -6.48 -0.08
CA ASP A 131 -4.66 -5.15 -0.41
C ASP A 131 -4.92 -4.80 -1.87
N MET A 132 -5.99 -3.99 -2.16
CA MET A 132 -7.13 -3.81 -1.26
C MET A 132 -8.46 -4.02 -1.99
N LYS A 133 -8.49 -4.94 -3.01
CA LYS A 133 -9.69 -5.16 -3.84
C LYS A 133 -10.86 -5.79 -3.06
N GLY A 134 -10.60 -6.43 -1.89
CA GLY A 134 -11.66 -6.81 -0.95
C GLY A 134 -12.42 -5.58 -0.42
N GLY A 135 -11.69 -4.52 -0.06
CA GLY A 135 -12.25 -3.22 0.33
C GLY A 135 -12.97 -2.54 -0.84
N VAL A 136 -12.38 -2.58 -2.04
CA VAL A 136 -12.99 -2.06 -3.28
C VAL A 136 -14.32 -2.77 -3.60
N ALA A 137 -14.40 -4.09 -3.40
CA ALA A 137 -15.64 -4.84 -3.59
C ALA A 137 -16.76 -4.37 -2.65
N VAL A 138 -16.42 -4.12 -1.38
CA VAL A 138 -17.37 -3.56 -0.40
C VAL A 138 -17.86 -2.19 -0.84
N GLN A 139 -16.95 -1.31 -1.30
CA GLN A 139 -17.29 0.03 -1.79
C GLN A 139 -18.24 -0.04 -3.00
N LEU A 140 -17.90 -0.84 -4.01
CA LEU A 140 -18.70 -0.98 -5.23
C LEU A 140 -20.09 -1.50 -4.95
N ALA A 141 -20.20 -2.52 -4.09
CA ALA A 141 -21.49 -3.07 -3.69
C ALA A 141 -22.35 -2.04 -2.94
N LEU A 142 -21.75 -1.23 -2.07
CA LEU A 142 -22.43 -0.14 -1.36
C LEU A 142 -22.84 1.00 -2.31
N ALA A 143 -21.96 1.40 -3.24
CA ALA A 143 -22.26 2.41 -4.24
C ALA A 143 -23.49 2.05 -5.07
N ALA A 144 -23.61 0.78 -5.47
CA ALA A 144 -24.76 0.28 -6.22
C ALA A 144 -26.05 0.19 -5.38
N ALA A 145 -25.94 -0.17 -4.08
CA ALA A 145 -27.08 -0.44 -3.22
C ALA A 145 -27.68 0.81 -2.56
N LEU A 146 -26.84 1.85 -2.29
CA LEU A 146 -27.24 3.02 -1.52
C LEU A 146 -27.72 4.15 -2.44
N THR A 147 -29.02 4.13 -2.76
CA THR A 147 -29.65 5.19 -3.59
C THR A 147 -30.01 6.43 -2.77
N GLU A 148 -30.28 6.30 -1.48
CA GLU A 148 -30.69 7.38 -0.58
C GLU A 148 -29.97 7.31 0.79
N PRO A 149 -28.62 7.38 0.83
CA PRO A 149 -27.90 7.44 2.09
C PRO A 149 -28.23 8.72 2.86
N THR A 150 -27.99 8.70 4.18
CA THR A 150 -28.27 9.87 5.07
C THR A 150 -27.25 10.99 4.88
N ARG A 151 -26.09 10.69 4.28
CA ARG A 151 -25.03 11.62 3.88
C ARG A 151 -24.80 11.52 2.37
N ASP A 152 -24.36 12.59 1.73
CA ASP A 152 -23.83 12.44 0.38
C ASP A 152 -22.53 11.65 0.42
N VAL A 153 -22.31 10.75 -0.55
CA VAL A 153 -21.12 9.89 -0.59
C VAL A 153 -20.36 10.13 -1.88
N THR A 154 -19.04 10.24 -1.75
CA THR A 154 -18.07 10.19 -2.84
C THR A 154 -17.28 8.89 -2.72
N TRP A 155 -17.45 8.00 -3.70
CA TRP A 155 -16.69 6.76 -3.84
C TRP A 155 -15.50 7.04 -4.73
N VAL A 156 -14.27 6.73 -4.25
CA VAL A 156 -13.03 6.97 -5.01
C VAL A 156 -12.30 5.65 -5.20
N PHE A 157 -12.05 5.30 -6.45
CA PHE A 157 -11.29 4.14 -6.88
C PHE A 157 -10.07 4.67 -7.62
N TYR A 158 -8.86 4.54 -7.06
CA TYR A 158 -7.69 5.23 -7.59
C TYR A 158 -6.52 4.30 -7.87
N ASP A 159 -5.67 4.72 -8.77
CA ASP A 159 -4.52 4.01 -9.32
C ASP A 159 -3.23 4.37 -8.59
N HIS A 160 -2.17 3.54 -8.78
CA HIS A 160 -0.78 3.81 -8.40
C HIS A 160 -0.57 4.11 -6.90
N GLU A 161 -1.24 3.39 -5.98
CA GLU A 161 -0.95 3.49 -4.55
C GLU A 161 0.38 2.84 -4.20
N GLU A 162 0.66 1.69 -4.80
CA GLU A 162 1.73 0.76 -4.46
C GLU A 162 3.11 1.12 -5.03
N VAL A 163 3.23 2.30 -5.62
CA VAL A 163 4.45 2.81 -6.28
C VAL A 163 4.82 4.21 -5.80
N GLU A 164 5.60 4.96 -6.57
CA GLU A 164 6.05 6.29 -6.17
C GLU A 164 4.89 7.26 -5.95
N ALA A 165 4.92 7.98 -4.82
CA ALA A 165 3.87 8.91 -4.41
C ALA A 165 3.50 9.98 -5.46
N SER A 166 4.41 10.28 -6.40
CA SER A 166 4.19 11.22 -7.51
C SER A 166 3.19 10.71 -8.55
N LEU A 167 3.04 9.39 -8.67
CA LEU A 167 2.14 8.72 -9.61
C LEU A 167 0.75 8.47 -9.02
N ASN A 168 0.61 8.46 -7.70
CA ASN A 168 -0.60 8.11 -6.96
C ASN A 168 -1.83 8.91 -7.44
N GLY A 169 -2.88 8.18 -7.86
CA GLY A 169 -4.10 8.73 -8.44
C GLY A 169 -4.90 9.61 -7.48
N LEU A 170 -5.00 9.25 -6.20
CA LEU A 170 -5.67 10.09 -5.20
C LEU A 170 -4.91 11.42 -5.00
N GLY A 171 -3.57 11.37 -5.01
CA GLY A 171 -2.73 12.56 -4.98
C GLY A 171 -2.89 13.43 -6.22
N ARG A 172 -3.14 12.82 -7.39
CA ARG A 172 -3.44 13.54 -8.63
C ARG A 172 -4.80 14.23 -8.54
N ILE A 173 -5.84 13.52 -8.11
CA ILE A 173 -7.18 14.11 -7.88
C ILE A 173 -7.09 15.27 -6.88
N ALA A 174 -6.36 15.13 -5.79
CA ALA A 174 -6.22 16.19 -4.78
C ALA A 174 -5.59 17.48 -5.34
N ARG A 175 -4.72 17.37 -6.36
CA ARG A 175 -4.10 18.53 -7.01
C ARG A 175 -4.93 19.13 -8.13
N GLU A 176 -5.56 18.29 -8.96
CA GLU A 176 -6.20 18.70 -10.21
C GLU A 176 -7.71 18.87 -10.08
N HIS A 177 -8.33 18.13 -9.16
CA HIS A 177 -9.78 18.12 -8.91
C HIS A 177 -10.12 18.11 -7.42
N PRO A 178 -9.58 19.06 -6.61
CA PRO A 178 -9.78 19.06 -5.15
C PRO A 178 -11.26 19.07 -4.76
N GLU A 179 -12.13 19.66 -5.60
CA GLU A 179 -13.58 19.71 -5.40
C GLU A 179 -14.26 18.32 -5.45
N TRP A 180 -13.59 17.31 -5.99
CA TRP A 180 -14.11 15.94 -5.96
C TRP A 180 -13.96 15.29 -4.59
N LEU A 181 -12.97 15.76 -3.82
CA LEU A 181 -12.65 15.23 -2.48
C LEU A 181 -13.24 16.06 -1.33
N GLU A 182 -13.91 17.17 -1.62
CA GLU A 182 -14.57 17.96 -0.57
C GLU A 182 -15.54 17.10 0.24
N ALA A 183 -15.26 16.95 1.54
CA ALA A 183 -16.03 16.12 2.46
C ALA A 183 -15.75 16.51 3.91
N ASP A 184 -16.65 16.10 4.81
CA ASP A 184 -16.50 16.29 6.24
C ASP A 184 -15.67 15.17 6.90
N PHE A 185 -15.58 14.02 6.22
CA PHE A 185 -14.90 12.83 6.72
C PHE A 185 -14.53 11.87 5.59
N ALA A 186 -13.48 11.09 5.78
CA ALA A 186 -13.06 10.07 4.82
C ALA A 186 -12.79 8.71 5.49
N VAL A 187 -13.10 7.63 4.76
CA VAL A 187 -12.79 6.25 5.12
C VAL A 187 -11.98 5.63 3.98
N LEU A 188 -10.78 5.13 4.29
CA LEU A 188 -10.02 4.28 3.38
C LEU A 188 -10.33 2.84 3.69
N CYS A 189 -10.71 2.07 2.68
CA CYS A 189 -11.07 0.66 2.86
C CYS A 189 -9.85 -0.27 2.86
N GLU A 190 -8.73 0.22 3.40
CA GLU A 190 -7.49 -0.49 3.67
C GLU A 190 -7.70 -1.70 4.59
N PRO A 191 -6.85 -2.75 4.48
CA PRO A 191 -6.96 -3.91 5.34
C PRO A 191 -6.73 -3.56 6.81
N THR A 192 -7.71 -3.87 7.65
CA THR A 192 -7.70 -3.67 9.11
C THR A 192 -8.29 -4.88 9.85
N ALA A 193 -8.45 -6.01 9.16
CA ALA A 193 -9.16 -7.20 9.67
C ALA A 193 -10.60 -6.90 10.14
N GLY A 194 -11.26 -5.88 9.58
CA GLY A 194 -12.57 -5.39 10.01
C GLY A 194 -12.54 -4.54 11.28
N GLY A 195 -11.36 -4.25 11.84
CA GLY A 195 -11.17 -3.29 12.92
C GLY A 195 -11.10 -1.85 12.40
N LEU A 196 -11.00 -0.89 13.33
CA LEU A 196 -10.77 0.51 13.00
C LEU A 196 -9.32 0.89 13.30
N GLU A 197 -8.60 1.44 12.31
CA GLU A 197 -7.27 1.97 12.52
C GLU A 197 -7.25 3.48 12.25
N GLY A 198 -6.88 4.26 13.29
CA GLY A 198 -6.76 5.71 13.21
C GLY A 198 -5.38 6.13 12.69
N GLY A 199 -5.36 7.18 11.86
CA GLY A 199 -4.15 7.78 11.32
C GLY A 199 -3.22 6.79 10.60
N CYS A 200 -1.95 7.14 10.49
CA CYS A 200 -0.87 6.26 10.01
C CYS A 200 0.51 6.80 10.38
N ASN A 201 1.52 5.94 10.49
CA ASN A 201 2.91 6.39 10.59
C ASN A 201 3.32 7.18 9.34
N GLY A 202 4.22 8.16 9.54
CA GLY A 202 4.97 8.76 8.46
C GLY A 202 6.06 7.80 7.96
N THR A 203 6.58 8.08 6.78
CA THR A 203 7.70 7.33 6.19
C THR A 203 8.73 8.27 5.62
N LEU A 204 10.01 7.92 5.72
CA LEU A 204 11.06 8.55 4.93
C LEU A 204 12.10 7.52 4.48
N ARG A 205 12.73 7.81 3.36
CA ARG A 205 13.91 7.10 2.86
C ARG A 205 15.08 8.07 2.76
N ALA A 206 16.24 7.64 3.19
CA ALA A 206 17.45 8.41 3.08
C ALA A 206 18.62 7.52 2.66
N GLU A 207 19.60 8.11 1.99
CA GLU A 207 20.80 7.42 1.55
C GLU A 207 22.04 7.93 2.27
N VAL A 208 22.89 6.99 2.66
CA VAL A 208 24.23 7.26 3.18
C VAL A 208 25.23 6.78 2.14
N THR A 209 25.97 7.69 1.55
CA THR A 209 27.04 7.36 0.61
C THR A 209 28.38 7.29 1.32
N LEU A 210 29.02 6.13 1.25
CA LEU A 210 30.37 5.88 1.73
C LEU A 210 31.32 5.91 0.56
N THR A 211 32.39 6.67 0.66
CA THR A 211 33.44 6.80 -0.36
C THR A 211 34.73 6.14 0.08
N GLY A 212 35.44 5.59 -0.86
CA GLY A 212 36.72 4.94 -0.68
C GLY A 212 37.69 5.28 -1.79
N VAL A 213 38.64 4.39 -2.02
CA VAL A 213 39.64 4.49 -3.09
C VAL A 213 39.72 3.13 -3.78
N ALA A 214 39.45 3.09 -5.10
CA ALA A 214 39.53 1.87 -5.87
C ALA A 214 40.97 1.37 -6.00
N ALA A 215 41.17 0.07 -5.86
CA ALA A 215 42.46 -0.57 -6.07
C ALA A 215 42.27 -2.04 -6.47
N HIS A 216 43.33 -2.65 -7.02
CA HIS A 216 43.34 -4.08 -7.25
C HIS A 216 43.30 -4.82 -5.91
N SER A 217 42.42 -5.81 -5.73
CA SER A 217 42.24 -6.53 -4.46
C SER A 217 43.51 -7.20 -3.94
N ALA A 218 44.45 -7.60 -4.83
CA ALA A 218 45.78 -8.10 -4.46
C ALA A 218 46.72 -7.02 -3.94
N ARG A 219 46.34 -5.75 -3.99
CA ARG A 219 47.12 -4.60 -3.49
C ARG A 219 46.25 -3.74 -2.57
N ALA A 220 45.58 -4.37 -1.63
CA ALA A 220 44.59 -3.73 -0.76
C ALA A 220 45.13 -2.50 -0.01
N TRP A 221 46.47 -2.44 0.26
CA TRP A 221 47.09 -1.29 0.89
C TRP A 221 47.09 0.00 0.05
N ALA A 222 46.76 -0.09 -1.25
CA ALA A 222 46.63 1.07 -2.14
C ALA A 222 45.19 1.61 -2.26
N GLY A 223 44.23 0.95 -1.60
CA GLY A 223 42.80 1.28 -1.66
C GLY A 223 42.20 1.58 -0.31
N VAL A 224 40.97 2.11 -0.32
CA VAL A 224 40.10 2.28 0.84
C VAL A 224 38.75 1.65 0.50
N ASN A 225 38.36 0.62 1.25
CA ASN A 225 37.15 -0.14 0.93
C ASN A 225 35.89 0.55 1.48
N ALA A 226 35.06 1.07 0.59
CA ALA A 226 33.82 1.75 0.93
C ALA A 226 32.76 0.79 1.54
N ILE A 227 32.75 -0.50 1.15
CA ILE A 227 31.85 -1.49 1.78
C ILE A 227 32.23 -1.72 3.24
N HIS A 228 33.51 -1.80 3.55
CA HIS A 228 33.96 -1.92 4.94
C HIS A 228 33.60 -0.66 5.76
N ALA A 229 33.61 0.52 5.15
CA ALA A 229 33.20 1.76 5.82
C ALA A 229 31.69 1.75 6.20
N ALA A 230 30.83 0.98 5.51
CA ALA A 230 29.43 0.83 5.85
C ALA A 230 29.19 0.07 7.17
N ALA A 231 30.17 -0.68 7.67
CA ALA A 231 30.02 -1.48 8.89
C ALA A 231 29.56 -0.67 10.11
N GLU A 232 30.07 0.56 10.29
CA GLU A 232 29.67 1.42 11.41
C GLU A 232 28.24 1.97 11.26
N VAL A 233 27.81 2.32 10.04
CA VAL A 233 26.43 2.72 9.74
C VAL A 233 25.48 1.57 10.07
N LEU A 234 25.77 0.37 9.58
CA LEU A 234 24.96 -0.82 9.84
C LEU A 234 24.96 -1.20 11.34
N ARG A 235 26.08 -1.03 12.04
CA ARG A 235 26.15 -1.26 13.48
C ARG A 235 25.25 -0.30 14.27
N ARG A 236 25.25 0.98 13.92
CA ARG A 236 24.35 1.98 14.56
C ARG A 236 22.90 1.66 14.31
N LEU A 237 22.51 1.30 13.06
CA LEU A 237 21.15 0.90 12.72
C LEU A 237 20.74 -0.40 13.44
N ALA A 238 21.62 -1.39 13.51
CA ALA A 238 21.35 -2.65 14.22
C ALA A 238 21.20 -2.48 15.75
N ALA A 239 21.83 -1.45 16.31
CA ALA A 239 21.73 -1.12 17.73
C ALA A 239 20.60 -0.11 18.05
N TYR A 240 19.88 0.36 17.04
CA TYR A 240 18.78 1.29 17.23
C TYR A 240 17.57 0.60 17.87
N GLU A 241 17.08 1.15 18.96
CA GLU A 241 15.86 0.71 19.63
C GLU A 241 14.72 1.65 19.25
N PRO A 242 13.73 1.18 18.45
CA PRO A 242 12.61 2.02 18.04
C PRO A 242 11.73 2.42 19.22
N GLY A 243 11.25 3.67 19.21
CA GLY A 243 10.30 4.18 20.18
C GLY A 243 8.88 3.68 19.96
N SER A 244 8.09 3.79 21.04
CA SER A 244 6.63 3.74 20.98
C SER A 244 6.10 5.09 21.47
N VAL A 245 5.25 5.74 20.68
CA VAL A 245 4.77 7.11 20.92
C VAL A 245 3.26 7.09 21.04
N ASP A 246 2.73 7.58 22.18
CA ASP A 246 1.29 7.83 22.30
C ASP A 246 0.95 9.10 21.51
N VAL A 247 -0.02 8.96 20.61
CA VAL A 247 -0.56 10.08 19.85
C VAL A 247 -2.09 9.98 19.93
N ASP A 248 -2.69 10.91 20.64
CA ASP A 248 -4.15 11.01 20.83
C ASP A 248 -4.77 9.68 21.32
N GLY A 249 -4.08 8.99 22.25
CA GLY A 249 -4.53 7.74 22.86
C GLY A 249 -4.24 6.47 22.07
N LEU A 250 -3.59 6.56 20.91
CA LEU A 250 -3.10 5.39 20.15
C LEU A 250 -1.57 5.32 20.18
N VAL A 251 -1.04 4.11 20.44
CA VAL A 251 0.41 3.90 20.59
C VAL A 251 1.03 3.47 19.26
N TYR A 252 1.70 4.40 18.60
CA TYR A 252 2.43 4.17 17.34
C TYR A 252 3.83 3.62 17.61
N ARG A 253 4.19 2.52 16.95
CA ARG A 253 5.54 1.96 16.96
C ARG A 253 6.34 2.52 15.81
N GLU A 254 7.50 3.08 16.12
CA GLU A 254 8.46 3.54 15.10
C GLU A 254 9.36 2.37 14.64
N SER A 255 9.99 2.51 13.48
CA SER A 255 11.01 1.55 13.03
C SER A 255 12.00 2.21 12.08
N LEU A 256 13.30 1.95 12.27
CA LEU A 256 14.38 2.46 11.42
C LEU A 256 15.29 1.31 11.01
N ASN A 257 15.38 1.07 9.71
CA ASN A 257 16.11 -0.08 9.18
C ASN A 257 16.94 0.29 7.94
N ALA A 258 18.08 -0.38 7.75
CA ALA A 258 18.69 -0.47 6.44
C ALA A 258 17.84 -1.40 5.56
N VAL A 259 17.36 -0.91 4.43
CA VAL A 259 16.51 -1.67 3.52
C VAL A 259 17.21 -2.04 2.22
N LEU A 260 18.29 -1.34 1.88
CA LEU A 260 19.12 -1.65 0.71
C LEU A 260 20.59 -1.31 1.00
N VAL A 261 21.49 -2.13 0.47
CA VAL A 261 22.93 -1.87 0.44
C VAL A 261 23.44 -2.20 -0.96
N SER A 262 24.14 -1.25 -1.58
CA SER A 262 24.77 -1.49 -2.88
C SER A 262 26.23 -1.01 -2.88
N GLY A 263 27.12 -1.80 -3.50
CA GLY A 263 28.54 -1.45 -3.60
C GLY A 263 29.35 -2.52 -4.34
N GLY A 264 30.49 -2.09 -4.88
CA GLY A 264 31.36 -2.96 -5.67
C GLY A 264 30.96 -3.05 -7.15
N THR A 265 31.98 -3.23 -8.01
CA THR A 265 31.84 -3.31 -9.49
C THR A 265 32.40 -4.59 -10.05
N ALA A 266 33.43 -5.18 -9.39
CA ALA A 266 34.08 -6.40 -9.80
C ALA A 266 34.72 -7.11 -8.60
N THR A 267 34.85 -8.44 -8.68
CA THR A 267 35.32 -9.29 -7.57
C THR A 267 36.81 -9.09 -7.22
N ASN A 268 37.58 -8.48 -8.10
CA ASN A 268 39.02 -8.20 -7.92
C ASN A 268 39.34 -6.70 -7.73
N VAL A 269 38.33 -5.86 -7.44
CA VAL A 269 38.47 -4.44 -7.20
C VAL A 269 38.04 -4.11 -5.79
N ILE A 270 38.86 -3.34 -5.04
CA ILE A 270 38.46 -2.68 -3.79
C ILE A 270 37.42 -1.62 -4.15
N PRO A 271 36.19 -1.68 -3.64
CA PRO A 271 35.16 -0.72 -4.01
C PRO A 271 35.40 0.66 -3.41
N ASP A 272 35.25 1.67 -4.24
CA ASP A 272 35.40 3.10 -3.87
C ASP A 272 34.04 3.77 -3.52
N ARG A 273 32.93 3.05 -3.69
CA ARG A 273 31.58 3.54 -3.35
C ARG A 273 30.74 2.43 -2.74
N CYS A 274 30.01 2.77 -1.68
CA CYS A 274 28.93 1.96 -1.12
C CYS A 274 27.80 2.91 -0.70
N VAL A 275 26.55 2.50 -0.96
CA VAL A 275 25.35 3.25 -0.55
C VAL A 275 24.51 2.36 0.34
N VAL A 276 24.12 2.91 1.49
CA VAL A 276 23.15 2.30 2.40
C VAL A 276 21.88 3.12 2.35
N THR A 277 20.78 2.51 1.92
CA THR A 277 19.45 3.13 1.98
C THR A 277 18.77 2.73 3.27
N VAL A 278 18.30 3.71 4.01
CA VAL A 278 17.55 3.52 5.27
C VAL A 278 16.09 3.92 5.06
N ASN A 279 15.18 3.19 5.72
CA ASN A 279 13.77 3.57 5.83
C ASN A 279 13.43 3.79 7.31
N TYR A 280 12.81 4.94 7.59
CA TYR A 280 12.28 5.29 8.90
C TYR A 280 10.77 5.41 8.84
N ARG A 281 10.08 4.63 9.67
CA ARG A 281 8.65 4.77 9.96
C ARG A 281 8.52 5.49 11.29
N PHE A 282 7.94 6.68 11.29
CA PHE A 282 7.90 7.58 12.43
C PHE A 282 6.46 7.91 12.85
N ALA A 283 6.26 8.16 14.15
CA ALA A 283 4.95 8.48 14.69
C ALA A 283 4.37 9.75 14.06
N PRO A 284 3.04 9.83 13.84
CA PRO A 284 2.39 10.96 13.16
C PRO A 284 2.43 12.29 13.94
N SER A 285 2.97 12.29 15.15
CA SER A 285 3.25 13.51 15.91
C SER A 285 4.53 14.22 15.48
N ARG A 286 5.38 13.56 14.65
CA ARG A 286 6.59 14.15 14.10
C ARG A 286 6.34 14.69 12.70
N SER A 287 6.93 15.85 12.41
CA SER A 287 7.09 16.33 11.03
C SER A 287 8.17 15.52 10.29
N VAL A 288 8.17 15.61 8.96
CA VAL A 288 9.23 15.04 8.12
C VAL A 288 10.61 15.59 8.49
N ASP A 289 10.69 16.90 8.75
CA ASP A 289 11.95 17.56 9.14
C ASP A 289 12.50 17.04 10.47
N GLU A 290 11.64 16.84 11.47
CA GLU A 290 12.02 16.26 12.77
C GLU A 290 12.45 14.80 12.62
N ALA A 291 11.73 14.02 11.80
CA ALA A 291 12.09 12.64 11.51
C ALA A 291 13.41 12.54 10.77
N PHE A 292 13.67 13.41 9.79
CA PHE A 292 14.95 13.44 9.09
C PHE A 292 16.11 13.91 9.99
N ALA A 293 15.86 14.91 10.85
CA ALA A 293 16.85 15.35 11.85
C ALA A 293 17.20 14.20 12.83
N HIS A 294 16.22 13.36 13.20
CA HIS A 294 16.47 12.17 14.02
C HIS A 294 17.39 11.17 13.32
N VAL A 295 17.15 10.85 12.05
CA VAL A 295 18.01 9.94 11.26
C VAL A 295 19.41 10.51 11.11
N ARG A 296 19.56 11.81 10.83
CA ARG A 296 20.85 12.49 10.76
C ARG A 296 21.59 12.48 12.09
N GLY A 297 20.88 12.62 13.21
CA GLY A 297 21.48 12.55 14.53
C GLY A 297 22.02 11.15 14.86
N LEU A 298 21.30 10.08 14.51
CA LEU A 298 21.77 8.71 14.68
C LEU A 298 23.00 8.43 13.80
N LEU A 299 23.05 8.98 12.61
CA LEU A 299 24.10 8.79 11.62
C LEU A 299 25.05 10.00 11.55
N ASP A 300 25.22 10.71 12.68
CA ASP A 300 26.13 11.84 12.77
C ASP A 300 27.56 11.48 12.29
N GLY A 301 28.15 12.39 11.52
CA GLY A 301 29.45 12.21 10.87
C GLY A 301 29.37 11.61 9.45
N TYR A 302 28.18 11.27 8.97
CA TYR A 302 27.95 10.81 7.60
C TYR A 302 27.14 11.82 6.80
N ASP A 303 27.33 11.82 5.47
CA ASP A 303 26.47 12.56 4.55
C ASP A 303 25.19 11.75 4.33
N VAL A 304 24.08 12.24 4.89
CA VAL A 304 22.76 11.62 4.82
C VAL A 304 21.86 12.46 3.94
N VAL A 305 21.40 11.89 2.82
CA VAL A 305 20.57 12.58 1.84
C VAL A 305 19.16 12.01 1.89
N LEU A 306 18.17 12.87 2.12
CA LEU A 306 16.75 12.52 2.03
C LEU A 306 16.38 12.26 0.56
N THR A 307 15.82 11.08 0.27
CA THR A 307 15.44 10.70 -1.10
C THR A 307 13.93 10.64 -1.30
N ASP A 308 13.17 10.37 -0.22
CA ASP A 308 11.72 10.31 -0.26
C ASP A 308 11.14 10.49 1.14
N ALA A 309 9.98 11.14 1.27
CA ALA A 309 9.28 11.26 2.54
C ALA A 309 7.80 11.57 2.38
N ALA A 310 7.00 11.03 3.29
CA ALA A 310 5.60 11.38 3.48
C ALA A 310 5.28 11.53 4.97
N ALA A 311 4.58 12.59 5.33
CA ALA A 311 4.10 12.79 6.69
C ALA A 311 3.08 11.71 7.05
N GLY A 312 3.00 11.37 8.33
CA GLY A 312 1.91 10.55 8.86
C GLY A 312 0.63 11.35 9.07
N ALA A 313 -0.43 10.66 9.46
CA ALA A 313 -1.68 11.27 9.88
C ALA A 313 -1.96 10.94 11.33
N ARG A 314 -2.37 11.95 12.12
CA ARG A 314 -2.87 11.73 13.49
C ARG A 314 -4.16 10.91 13.44
N PRO A 315 -4.54 10.22 14.54
CA PRO A 315 -5.75 9.39 14.58
C PRO A 315 -7.03 10.08 14.10
N GLY A 316 -7.20 11.38 14.40
CA GLY A 316 -8.37 12.14 14.01
C GLY A 316 -9.67 11.72 14.71
N LEU A 317 -9.60 10.88 15.75
CA LEU A 317 -10.77 10.31 16.45
C LEU A 317 -11.39 11.28 17.46
N ASP A 318 -10.81 12.45 17.65
CA ASP A 318 -11.37 13.59 18.40
C ASP A 318 -12.39 14.40 17.55
N ASP A 319 -12.41 14.20 16.23
CA ASP A 319 -13.47 14.73 15.39
C ASP A 319 -14.80 14.03 15.67
N PRO A 320 -15.92 14.77 15.86
CA PRO A 320 -17.22 14.17 16.19
C PRO A 320 -17.73 13.16 15.13
N THR A 321 -17.44 13.39 13.84
CA THR A 321 -17.88 12.48 12.76
C THR A 321 -17.06 11.20 12.79
N ALA A 322 -15.74 11.31 12.99
CA ALA A 322 -14.85 10.17 13.13
C ALA A 322 -15.18 9.33 14.37
N ALA A 323 -15.47 9.98 15.50
CA ALA A 323 -15.91 9.31 16.72
C ALA A 323 -17.24 8.57 16.52
N ALA A 324 -18.24 9.21 15.92
CA ALA A 324 -19.53 8.59 15.62
C ALA A 324 -19.40 7.41 14.61
N PHE A 325 -18.48 7.54 13.64
CA PHE A 325 -18.13 6.42 12.74
C PHE A 325 -17.52 5.26 13.52
N ALA A 326 -16.54 5.54 14.38
CA ALA A 326 -15.86 4.53 15.18
C ALA A 326 -16.87 3.75 16.06
N ASP A 327 -17.74 4.45 16.76
CA ASP A 327 -18.79 3.85 17.59
C ASP A 327 -19.72 2.95 16.75
N ALA A 328 -20.16 3.43 15.58
CA ALA A 328 -21.08 2.72 14.72
C ALA A 328 -20.47 1.43 14.14
N VAL A 329 -19.24 1.50 13.60
CA VAL A 329 -18.61 0.32 12.98
C VAL A 329 -18.16 -0.70 14.01
N LEU A 330 -17.61 -0.26 15.15
CA LEU A 330 -17.16 -1.14 16.22
C LEU A 330 -18.35 -1.81 16.98
N ALA A 331 -19.53 -1.20 16.94
CA ALA A 331 -20.75 -1.88 17.42
C ALA A 331 -21.10 -3.12 16.58
N VAL A 332 -20.70 -3.17 15.31
CA VAL A 332 -20.92 -4.31 14.41
C VAL A 332 -19.76 -5.29 14.45
N THR A 333 -18.53 -4.77 14.36
CA THR A 333 -17.32 -5.59 14.19
C THR A 333 -16.62 -5.92 15.49
N GLY A 334 -16.89 -5.17 16.57
CA GLY A 334 -16.23 -5.33 17.87
C GLY A 334 -14.85 -4.66 17.93
N GLY A 335 -14.17 -4.83 19.07
CA GLY A 335 -12.81 -4.33 19.29
C GLY A 335 -12.75 -2.88 19.78
N ALA A 336 -11.62 -2.24 19.57
CA ALA A 336 -11.31 -0.86 19.88
C ALA A 336 -10.44 -0.26 18.78
N PRO A 337 -10.40 1.08 18.62
CA PRO A 337 -9.51 1.71 17.68
C PRO A 337 -8.04 1.34 17.91
N ALA A 338 -7.30 1.12 16.84
CA ALA A 338 -5.87 0.78 16.84
C ALA A 338 -5.06 1.76 15.98
N PRO A 339 -3.74 1.87 16.15
CA PRO A 339 -2.90 2.68 15.27
C PRO A 339 -2.59 1.94 13.96
N LYS A 340 -2.60 2.64 12.83
CA LYS A 340 -2.06 2.12 11.56
C LYS A 340 -0.53 2.29 11.54
N TYR A 341 0.21 1.18 11.44
CA TYR A 341 1.68 1.23 11.39
C TYR A 341 2.24 1.45 9.99
N GLY A 342 1.54 1.02 8.96
CA GLY A 342 1.84 1.37 7.57
C GLY A 342 1.50 2.83 7.28
N TRP A 343 2.12 3.43 6.26
CA TRP A 343 1.64 4.66 5.68
C TRP A 343 0.46 4.34 4.77
N THR A 344 -0.56 5.16 4.77
CA THR A 344 -1.72 5.05 3.88
C THR A 344 -2.19 6.44 3.45
N ASP A 345 -3.03 6.51 2.45
CA ASP A 345 -3.57 7.76 1.91
C ASP A 345 -4.51 8.53 2.86
N VAL A 346 -4.78 8.04 4.09
CA VAL A 346 -5.37 8.88 5.15
C VAL A 346 -4.53 10.14 5.40
N ALA A 347 -3.21 10.07 5.17
CA ALA A 347 -2.32 11.21 5.29
C ALA A 347 -2.64 12.31 4.27
N ARG A 348 -3.13 11.97 3.08
CA ARG A 348 -3.56 12.94 2.07
C ARG A 348 -4.83 13.67 2.51
N PHE A 349 -5.83 12.94 3.00
CA PHE A 349 -7.03 13.56 3.55
C PHE A 349 -6.71 14.45 4.76
N SER A 350 -5.84 13.99 5.65
CA SER A 350 -5.34 14.80 6.77
C SER A 350 -4.69 16.10 6.29
N SER A 351 -3.89 16.06 5.21
CA SER A 351 -3.26 17.26 4.63
C SER A 351 -4.27 18.23 4.00
N LEU A 352 -5.44 17.74 3.59
CA LEU A 352 -6.57 18.54 3.11
C LEU A 352 -7.44 19.06 4.25
N GLY A 353 -7.13 18.74 5.52
CA GLY A 353 -7.92 19.10 6.68
C GLY A 353 -9.19 18.25 6.85
N ILE A 354 -9.26 17.10 6.21
CA ILE A 354 -10.38 16.16 6.28
C ILE A 354 -9.99 15.03 7.24
N PRO A 355 -10.71 14.85 8.37
CA PRO A 355 -10.51 13.70 9.26
C PRO A 355 -10.68 12.38 8.49
N ALA A 356 -9.78 11.41 8.70
CA ALA A 356 -9.80 10.16 7.94
C ALA A 356 -9.33 8.97 8.78
N VAL A 357 -9.92 7.80 8.51
CA VAL A 357 -9.57 6.54 9.17
C VAL A 357 -9.43 5.41 8.15
N ASN A 358 -8.78 4.31 8.55
CA ASN A 358 -8.73 3.07 7.78
C ASN A 358 -9.75 2.08 8.36
N PHE A 359 -10.57 1.48 7.49
CA PHE A 359 -11.55 0.47 7.85
C PHE A 359 -11.89 -0.44 6.67
N GLY A 360 -11.43 -1.68 6.70
CA GLY A 360 -11.70 -2.63 5.63
C GLY A 360 -11.40 -4.09 6.01
N PRO A 361 -11.76 -5.03 5.14
CA PRO A 361 -11.51 -6.45 5.36
C PRO A 361 -10.05 -6.81 5.07
N GLY A 362 -9.59 -7.92 5.64
CA GLY A 362 -8.24 -8.46 5.43
C GLY A 362 -7.26 -8.13 6.55
N ASP A 363 -6.43 -9.11 6.90
CA ASP A 363 -5.33 -8.93 7.84
C ASP A 363 -4.18 -8.19 7.15
N PRO A 364 -3.80 -6.97 7.59
CA PRO A 364 -2.71 -6.20 6.97
C PRO A 364 -1.36 -6.94 6.99
N MET A 365 -1.20 -7.95 7.85
CA MET A 365 0.01 -8.79 7.89
C MET A 365 0.13 -9.72 6.69
N LEU A 366 -0.92 -9.88 5.90
CA LEU A 366 -0.95 -10.70 4.67
C LEU A 366 -0.81 -9.86 3.39
N ALA A 367 -0.84 -8.54 3.48
CA ALA A 367 -0.54 -7.65 2.37
C ALA A 367 0.83 -7.94 1.77
N HIS A 368 0.95 -7.91 0.44
CA HIS A 368 2.18 -8.14 -0.35
C HIS A 368 2.77 -9.57 -0.26
N LYS A 369 2.13 -10.50 0.46
CA LYS A 369 2.62 -11.87 0.58
C LYS A 369 2.15 -12.75 -0.58
N ASP A 370 2.92 -13.82 -0.88
CA ASP A 370 2.56 -14.79 -1.91
C ASP A 370 1.34 -15.63 -1.49
N ASP A 371 1.13 -15.80 -0.17
CA ASP A 371 -0.01 -16.50 0.43
C ASP A 371 -1.12 -15.55 0.89
N GLU A 372 -1.25 -14.39 0.25
CA GLU A 372 -2.30 -13.41 0.49
C GLU A 372 -3.68 -14.04 0.43
N ARG A 373 -4.48 -13.81 1.48
CA ARG A 373 -5.82 -14.40 1.62
C ARG A 373 -6.71 -13.60 2.55
N LEU A 374 -8.00 -13.62 2.27
CA LEU A 374 -9.02 -12.85 2.96
C LEU A 374 -10.09 -13.79 3.54
N PRO A 375 -10.37 -13.77 4.86
CA PRO A 375 -11.54 -14.43 5.43
C PRO A 375 -12.83 -13.82 4.87
N VAL A 376 -13.64 -14.65 4.19
CA VAL A 376 -14.81 -14.18 3.43
C VAL A 376 -15.84 -13.45 4.31
N TRP A 377 -15.99 -13.88 5.57
CA TRP A 377 -16.92 -13.25 6.49
C TRP A 377 -16.61 -11.78 6.78
N GLN A 378 -15.34 -11.36 6.66
CA GLN A 378 -14.95 -9.97 6.88
C GLN A 378 -15.51 -9.02 5.80
N LEU A 379 -15.65 -9.50 4.55
CA LEU A 379 -16.32 -8.73 3.48
C LEU A 379 -17.73 -8.33 3.91
N ARG A 380 -18.49 -9.30 4.43
CA ARG A 380 -19.86 -9.06 4.85
C ARG A 380 -19.93 -8.18 6.10
N SER A 381 -19.05 -8.40 7.07
CA SER A 381 -18.99 -7.61 8.30
C SER A 381 -18.70 -6.13 8.00
N CYS A 382 -17.67 -5.85 7.15
CA CYS A 382 -17.34 -4.48 6.74
C CYS A 382 -18.46 -3.83 5.93
N TYR A 383 -19.10 -4.58 5.02
CA TYR A 383 -20.25 -4.08 4.26
C TYR A 383 -21.42 -3.69 5.18
N ASP A 384 -21.78 -4.54 6.13
CA ASP A 384 -22.91 -4.29 7.04
C ASP A 384 -22.60 -3.11 7.98
N ALA A 385 -21.37 -2.98 8.47
CA ALA A 385 -20.94 -1.87 9.30
C ALA A 385 -21.01 -0.53 8.56
N LEU A 386 -20.40 -0.42 7.38
CA LEU A 386 -20.45 0.78 6.55
C LEU A 386 -21.88 1.13 6.12
N ARG A 387 -22.65 0.12 5.69
CA ARG A 387 -24.06 0.34 5.32
C ARG A 387 -24.86 0.89 6.49
N SER A 388 -24.73 0.28 7.67
CA SER A 388 -25.44 0.74 8.88
C SER A 388 -25.17 2.21 9.15
N TRP A 389 -23.89 2.63 9.12
CA TRP A 389 -23.50 4.01 9.37
C TRP A 389 -23.97 5.00 8.28
N LEU A 390 -23.94 4.59 7.01
CA LEU A 390 -24.37 5.43 5.88
C LEU A 390 -25.90 5.56 5.77
N THR A 391 -26.66 4.74 6.49
CA THR A 391 -28.15 4.77 6.47
C THR A 391 -28.76 5.19 7.83
N ALA A 392 -27.93 5.43 8.87
CA ALA A 392 -28.36 5.82 10.21
C ALA A 392 -28.72 7.31 10.35
#